data_afa4b0458af45c03c05d724cba201683
#
_entry.id   afa4b0458af45c03c05d724cba201683
#
_cell.length_a   1.000
_cell.length_b   1.000
_cell.length_c   1.000
_cell.angle_alpha   90.00
_cell.angle_beta   90.00
_cell.angle_gamma   90.00
#
_symmetry.space_group_name_H-M   'P 1'
#
loop_
_entity.id
_entity.type
_entity.pdbx_description
1 polymer ?
#
loop_
_entity_poly.entity_id
_entity_poly.type
_entity_poly.pdbx_seq_one_letter_code
_entity_poly.pdbx_strand_id
1 'polypeptide(L)'
;MALLQAIQGARGFVFYSYFDLIRPAVLPDFPQRWKELCNVGALLRELQPFLYSDEKAPAVTIKTIQGSVNAAAYKTADGKVKVLVTGSGPGASEAEITVAGTANLKARYGKTESLGGGKYRFKGTDICSDVLE
;
A
#
# COMPACT_ATOMS: atom_id res chain seq x y z
N MET A 1 4.61 -6.54 1.09
CA MET A 1 5.73 -6.15 2.01
C MET A 1 6.28 -4.76 1.71
N ALA A 2 6.67 -4.41 0.46
CA ALA A 2 7.26 -3.09 0.17
C ALA A 2 6.38 -1.90 0.60
N LEU A 3 5.09 -1.93 0.32
CA LEU A 3 4.18 -0.86 0.74
C LEU A 3 4.05 -0.76 2.27
N LEU A 4 4.10 -1.86 2.99
CA LEU A 4 4.12 -1.83 4.46
C LEU A 4 5.37 -1.12 4.98
N GLN A 5 6.54 -1.40 4.38
CA GLN A 5 7.77 -0.70 4.74
C GLN A 5 7.71 0.80 4.42
N ALA A 6 7.09 1.17 3.27
CA ALA A 6 6.85 2.57 2.94
C ALA A 6 5.96 3.25 3.99
N ILE A 7 4.86 2.63 4.40
CA ILE A 7 3.96 3.12 5.47
C ILE A 7 4.72 3.34 6.78
N GLN A 8 5.71 2.49 7.07
CA GLN A 8 6.58 2.59 8.25
C GLN A 8 7.73 3.60 8.07
N GLY A 9 7.77 4.34 6.97
CA GLY A 9 8.73 5.43 6.72
C GLY A 9 9.93 5.06 5.87
N ALA A 10 9.99 3.84 5.30
CA ALA A 10 11.05 3.51 4.36
C ALA A 10 10.92 4.34 3.08
N ARG A 11 12.01 4.98 2.68
CA ARG A 11 12.09 5.79 1.45
C ARG A 11 12.93 5.14 0.36
N GLY A 12 13.68 4.09 0.68
CA GLY A 12 14.48 3.31 -0.25
C GLY A 12 14.28 1.82 -0.05
N PHE A 13 14.38 1.05 -1.13
CA PHE A 13 14.12 -0.39 -1.14
C PHE A 13 15.25 -1.12 -1.84
N VAL A 14 15.77 -2.16 -1.20
CA VAL A 14 16.73 -3.08 -1.77
C VAL A 14 16.09 -4.47 -1.78
N PHE A 15 15.95 -5.06 -2.95
CA PHE A 15 15.44 -6.41 -3.09
C PHE A 15 16.63 -7.39 -3.15
N TYR A 16 16.74 -8.19 -2.14
CA TYR A 16 17.70 -9.28 -2.03
C TYR A 16 16.90 -10.59 -2.00
N SER A 17 17.16 -11.58 -2.76
CA SER A 17 18.26 -11.94 -3.64
C SER A 17 17.69 -12.54 -4.93
N TYR A 18 18.40 -12.38 -6.06
CA TYR A 18 18.03 -13.02 -7.32
C TYR A 18 17.87 -14.53 -7.20
N PHE A 19 18.72 -15.18 -6.41
CA PHE A 19 18.67 -16.64 -6.19
C PHE A 19 17.33 -17.09 -5.57
N ASP A 20 16.71 -16.29 -4.74
CA ASP A 20 15.41 -16.64 -4.15
C ASP A 20 14.27 -16.60 -5.18
N LEU A 21 14.46 -15.82 -6.25
CA LEU A 21 13.50 -15.78 -7.35
C LEU A 21 13.57 -17.03 -8.26
N ILE A 22 14.74 -17.64 -8.38
CA ILE A 22 14.96 -18.79 -9.29
C ILE A 22 14.86 -20.15 -8.60
N ARG A 23 14.64 -20.23 -7.30
CA ARG A 23 14.48 -21.50 -6.57
C ARG A 23 13.34 -22.33 -7.16
N PRO A 24 13.62 -23.53 -7.71
CA PRO A 24 12.58 -24.31 -8.41
C PRO A 24 11.50 -24.87 -7.49
N ALA A 25 11.78 -25.01 -6.20
CA ALA A 25 10.83 -25.56 -5.23
C ALA A 25 9.82 -24.56 -4.69
N VAL A 26 9.88 -23.28 -5.10
CA VAL A 26 9.00 -22.22 -4.62
C VAL A 26 8.03 -21.82 -5.72
N LEU A 27 6.75 -21.99 -5.51
CA LEU A 27 5.71 -21.49 -6.40
C LEU A 27 5.29 -20.07 -5.96
N PRO A 28 4.91 -19.20 -6.89
CA PRO A 28 4.90 -19.36 -8.35
C PRO A 28 6.30 -19.42 -8.97
N ASP A 29 6.36 -19.81 -10.24
CA ASP A 29 7.62 -19.94 -10.98
C ASP A 29 8.35 -18.60 -11.18
N PHE A 30 9.61 -18.67 -11.65
CA PHE A 30 10.43 -17.48 -11.83
C PHE A 30 9.82 -16.40 -12.73
N PRO A 31 9.26 -16.69 -13.92
CA PRO A 31 8.66 -15.65 -14.77
C PRO A 31 7.58 -14.86 -14.06
N GLN A 32 6.71 -15.51 -13.30
CA GLN A 32 5.65 -14.84 -12.55
C GLN A 32 6.23 -13.99 -11.41
N ARG A 33 7.14 -14.54 -10.61
CA ARG A 33 7.80 -13.81 -9.51
C ARG A 33 8.59 -12.60 -10.02
N TRP A 34 9.27 -12.75 -11.13
CA TRP A 34 9.98 -11.64 -11.77
C TRP A 34 9.04 -10.55 -12.24
N LYS A 35 7.92 -10.92 -12.87
CA LYS A 35 6.87 -9.96 -13.27
C LYS A 35 6.30 -9.20 -12.08
N GLU A 36 6.02 -9.89 -10.99
CA GLU A 36 5.52 -9.26 -9.75
C GLU A 36 6.55 -8.29 -9.16
N LEU A 37 7.82 -8.65 -9.12
CA LEU A 37 8.90 -7.76 -8.69
C LEU A 37 9.01 -6.52 -9.58
N CYS A 38 8.92 -6.68 -10.90
CA CYS A 38 8.91 -5.55 -11.84
C CYS A 38 7.71 -4.63 -11.62
N ASN A 39 6.53 -5.19 -11.36
CA ASN A 39 5.33 -4.41 -11.04
C ASN A 39 5.50 -3.61 -9.74
N VAL A 40 6.08 -4.22 -8.71
CA VAL A 40 6.39 -3.52 -7.45
C VAL A 40 7.40 -2.40 -7.69
N GLY A 41 8.46 -2.66 -8.47
CA GLY A 41 9.45 -1.65 -8.83
C GLY A 41 8.84 -0.46 -9.60
N ALA A 42 7.93 -0.74 -10.53
CA ALA A 42 7.21 0.30 -11.27
C ALA A 42 6.31 1.15 -10.34
N LEU A 43 5.59 0.49 -9.43
CA LEU A 43 4.77 1.17 -8.43
C LEU A 43 5.62 2.05 -7.50
N LEU A 44 6.74 1.54 -6.99
CA LEU A 44 7.63 2.32 -6.13
C LEU A 44 8.22 3.54 -6.85
N ARG A 45 8.54 3.41 -8.13
CA ARG A 45 8.98 4.55 -8.97
C ARG A 45 7.88 5.60 -9.11
N GLU A 46 6.64 5.18 -9.31
CA GLU A 46 5.49 6.08 -9.37
C GLU A 46 5.24 6.78 -8.01
N LEU A 47 5.44 6.07 -6.91
CA LEU A 47 5.27 6.59 -5.56
C LEU A 47 6.43 7.49 -5.11
N GLN A 48 7.56 7.48 -5.81
CA GLN A 48 8.76 8.23 -5.44
C GLN A 48 8.48 9.71 -5.11
N PRO A 49 7.74 10.50 -5.92
CA PRO A 49 7.46 11.90 -5.59
C PRO A 49 6.69 12.08 -4.27
N PHE A 50 5.89 11.09 -3.89
CA PHE A 50 5.12 11.08 -2.64
C PHE A 50 6.00 10.68 -1.45
N LEU A 51 6.81 9.63 -1.59
CA LEU A 51 7.67 9.10 -0.52
C LEU A 51 8.80 10.06 -0.13
N TYR A 52 9.27 10.89 -1.07
CA TYR A 52 10.32 11.88 -0.84
C TYR A 52 9.79 13.28 -0.56
N SER A 53 8.46 13.47 -0.58
CA SER A 53 7.87 14.77 -0.28
C SER A 53 8.00 15.11 1.21
N ASP A 54 8.31 16.36 1.48
CA ASP A 54 8.29 16.93 2.84
C ASP A 54 6.97 17.67 3.13
N GLU A 55 6.00 17.60 2.22
CA GLU A 55 4.69 18.21 2.40
C GLU A 55 3.91 17.51 3.52
N LYS A 56 3.22 18.31 4.32
CA LYS A 56 2.37 17.78 5.39
C LYS A 56 1.23 16.98 4.80
N ALA A 57 1.29 15.68 4.98
CA ALA A 57 0.25 14.75 4.56
C ALA A 57 -1.02 14.88 5.40
N PRO A 58 -2.20 14.53 4.85
CA PRO A 58 -3.43 14.38 5.62
C PRO A 58 -3.27 13.40 6.78
N ALA A 59 -3.93 13.68 7.90
CA ALA A 59 -3.97 12.74 9.02
C ALA A 59 -4.81 11.52 8.62
N VAL A 60 -4.30 10.34 8.94
CA VAL A 60 -4.99 9.05 8.74
C VAL A 60 -5.32 8.44 10.09
N THR A 61 -6.58 8.09 10.29
CA THR A 61 -7.04 7.36 11.46
C THR A 61 -7.53 5.99 11.03
N ILE A 62 -7.11 4.95 11.72
CA ILE A 62 -7.47 3.56 11.43
C ILE A 62 -8.26 3.01 12.61
N LYS A 63 -9.44 2.48 12.33
CA LYS A 63 -10.24 1.69 13.26
C LYS A 63 -10.25 0.26 12.76
N THR A 64 -9.34 -0.55 13.29
CA THR A 64 -9.25 -1.98 12.96
C THR A 64 -10.48 -2.71 13.44
N ILE A 65 -11.09 -3.50 12.56
CA ILE A 65 -12.24 -4.37 12.85
C ILE A 65 -11.73 -5.81 13.00
N GLN A 66 -10.84 -6.22 12.10
CA GLN A 66 -10.25 -7.57 12.12
C GLN A 66 -8.82 -7.55 11.60
N GLY A 67 -7.99 -8.44 12.11
CA GLY A 67 -6.60 -8.61 11.67
C GLY A 67 -5.72 -7.40 11.96
N SER A 68 -4.75 -7.15 11.11
CA SER A 68 -3.82 -6.02 11.22
C SER A 68 -3.84 -5.20 9.93
N VAL A 69 -4.18 -3.92 10.05
CA VAL A 69 -4.21 -2.96 8.93
C VAL A 69 -3.35 -1.77 9.26
N ASN A 70 -2.52 -1.36 8.30
CA ASN A 70 -1.67 -0.19 8.37
C ASN A 70 -1.99 0.73 7.20
N ALA A 71 -1.97 2.04 7.43
CA ALA A 71 -2.17 3.02 6.38
C ALA A 71 -1.36 4.29 6.65
N ALA A 72 -0.89 4.93 5.58
CA ALA A 72 -0.28 6.25 5.64
C ALA A 72 -0.65 7.06 4.41
N ALA A 73 -0.87 8.35 4.60
CA ALA A 73 -1.09 9.29 3.52
C ALA A 73 0.23 10.00 3.16
N TYR A 74 0.34 10.37 1.91
CA TYR A 74 1.43 11.15 1.35
C TYR A 74 0.85 12.26 0.47
N LYS A 75 1.52 13.40 0.47
CA LYS A 75 1.10 14.55 -0.33
C LYS A 75 2.29 15.13 -1.07
N THR A 76 2.11 15.50 -2.32
CA THR A 76 3.12 16.20 -3.13
C THR A 76 2.92 17.71 -3.09
N ALA A 77 3.93 18.48 -3.49
CA ALA A 77 3.88 19.94 -3.51
C ALA A 77 2.76 20.50 -4.41
N ASP A 78 2.37 19.77 -5.47
CA ASP A 78 1.23 20.10 -6.33
C ASP A 78 -0.13 19.71 -5.72
N GLY A 79 -0.15 19.27 -4.47
CA GLY A 79 -1.36 18.99 -3.71
C GLY A 79 -1.98 17.61 -3.92
N LYS A 80 -1.39 16.76 -4.77
CA LYS A 80 -1.88 15.39 -4.96
C LYS A 80 -1.68 14.56 -3.71
N VAL A 81 -2.66 13.71 -3.40
CA VAL A 81 -2.63 12.84 -2.23
C VAL A 81 -2.72 11.39 -2.68
N LYS A 82 -1.91 10.54 -2.08
CA LYS A 82 -2.05 9.08 -2.14
C LYS A 82 -2.08 8.51 -0.74
N VAL A 83 -2.90 7.47 -0.53
CA VAL A 83 -2.95 6.73 0.73
C VAL A 83 -2.57 5.29 0.44
N LEU A 84 -1.52 4.81 1.08
CA LEU A 84 -1.13 3.42 1.05
C LEU A 84 -1.83 2.68 2.18
N VAL A 85 -2.42 1.54 1.87
CA VAL A 85 -3.10 0.68 2.84
C VAL A 85 -2.56 -0.74 2.69
N THR A 86 -2.26 -1.39 3.80
CA THR A 86 -1.83 -2.79 3.81
C THR A 86 -2.53 -3.58 4.90
N GLY A 87 -3.00 -4.77 4.56
CA GLY A 87 -3.30 -5.83 5.51
C GLY A 87 -2.07 -6.71 5.68
N SER A 88 -1.73 -7.06 6.91
CA SER A 88 -0.65 -7.98 7.21
C SER A 88 -1.24 -9.24 7.85
N GLY A 89 -1.34 -10.32 7.03
CA GLY A 89 -1.93 -11.61 7.44
C GLY A 89 -1.10 -12.36 8.47
N PRO A 90 -1.49 -13.59 8.80
CA PRO A 90 -2.41 -14.44 8.05
C PRO A 90 -3.89 -14.14 8.31
N GLY A 91 -4.74 -14.53 7.33
CA GLY A 91 -6.19 -14.45 7.43
C GLY A 91 -6.78 -13.11 7.03
N ALA A 92 -8.03 -12.88 7.39
CA ALA A 92 -8.76 -11.69 7.01
C ALA A 92 -8.29 -10.43 7.75
N SER A 93 -8.23 -9.32 7.03
CA SER A 93 -7.96 -7.98 7.55
C SER A 93 -9.06 -7.03 7.13
N GLU A 94 -9.65 -6.31 8.07
CA GLU A 94 -10.69 -5.32 7.82
C GLU A 94 -10.49 -4.11 8.73
N ALA A 95 -10.62 -2.91 8.17
CA ALA A 95 -10.57 -1.67 8.93
C ALA A 95 -11.38 -0.54 8.27
N GLU A 96 -11.86 0.36 9.08
CA GLU A 96 -12.32 1.68 8.64
C GLU A 96 -11.16 2.66 8.72
N ILE A 97 -10.95 3.39 7.63
CA ILE A 97 -9.87 4.36 7.47
C ILE A 97 -10.51 5.72 7.25
N THR A 98 -10.10 6.70 8.02
CA THR A 98 -10.52 8.10 7.82
C THR A 98 -9.30 8.92 7.41
N VAL A 99 -9.42 9.65 6.31
CA VAL A 99 -8.38 10.54 5.77
C VAL A 99 -8.87 11.97 5.84
N ALA A 100 -8.25 12.79 6.67
CA ALA A 100 -8.69 14.15 6.91
C ALA A 100 -8.56 15.04 5.67
N GLY A 101 -9.59 15.84 5.37
CA GLY A 101 -9.52 16.84 4.31
C GLY A 101 -9.45 16.29 2.89
N THR A 102 -9.67 15.00 2.69
CA THR A 102 -9.74 14.38 1.38
C THR A 102 -11.09 13.72 1.17
N ALA A 103 -11.65 13.90 -0.01
CA ALA A 103 -12.86 13.21 -0.42
C ALA A 103 -12.62 12.51 -1.76
N ASN A 104 -13.27 11.37 -1.96
CA ASN A 104 -13.36 10.69 -3.26
C ASN A 104 -12.06 10.12 -3.84
N LEU A 105 -11.11 9.69 -3.02
CA LEU A 105 -10.01 8.87 -3.49
C LEU A 105 -10.55 7.51 -3.98
N LYS A 106 -9.98 7.01 -5.06
CA LYS A 106 -10.35 5.73 -5.67
C LYS A 106 -9.32 4.66 -5.32
N ALA A 107 -9.80 3.46 -5.06
CA ALA A 107 -8.96 2.31 -4.80
C ALA A 107 -8.41 1.73 -6.11
N ARG A 108 -7.10 1.61 -6.22
CA ARG A 108 -6.41 1.07 -7.42
C ARG A 108 -6.63 -0.43 -7.58
N TYR A 109 -6.60 -1.18 -6.48
CA TYR A 109 -6.69 -2.64 -6.49
C TYR A 109 -8.04 -3.17 -6.00
N GLY A 110 -9.00 -2.27 -5.70
CA GLY A 110 -10.36 -2.64 -5.33
C GLY A 110 -10.49 -3.34 -3.98
N LYS A 111 -9.50 -3.19 -3.09
CA LYS A 111 -9.56 -3.71 -1.72
C LYS A 111 -10.19 -2.72 -0.75
N THR A 112 -10.40 -1.49 -1.20
CA THR A 112 -10.89 -0.39 -0.38
C THR A 112 -12.12 0.23 -1.04
N GLU A 113 -13.20 0.32 -0.29
CA GLU A 113 -14.46 0.95 -0.69
C GLU A 113 -14.60 2.32 -0.05
N SER A 114 -15.06 3.32 -0.81
CA SER A 114 -15.37 4.64 -0.27
C SER A 114 -16.73 4.63 0.44
N LEU A 115 -16.76 5.11 1.66
CA LEU A 115 -17.99 5.31 2.46
C LEU A 115 -18.47 6.77 2.41
N GLY A 116 -17.75 7.64 1.67
CA GLY A 116 -18.02 9.08 1.61
C GLY A 116 -17.35 9.88 2.75
N GLY A 117 -17.21 11.19 2.53
CA GLY A 117 -16.67 12.10 3.55
C GLY A 117 -15.26 11.80 4.03
N GLY A 118 -14.40 11.25 3.15
CA GLY A 118 -13.02 10.86 3.51
C GLY A 118 -12.93 9.56 4.32
N LYS A 119 -14.01 8.80 4.40
CA LYS A 119 -14.05 7.49 5.07
C LYS A 119 -14.01 6.37 4.05
N TYR A 120 -13.26 5.33 4.38
CA TYR A 120 -13.02 4.18 3.51
C TYR A 120 -13.06 2.89 4.34
N ARG A 121 -13.48 1.80 3.72
CA ARG A 121 -13.43 0.46 4.32
C ARG A 121 -12.50 -0.43 3.51
N PHE A 122 -11.42 -0.84 4.12
CA PHE A 122 -10.47 -1.81 3.57
C PHE A 122 -10.86 -3.22 3.98
N LYS A 123 -10.81 -4.15 3.01
CA LYS A 123 -10.96 -5.59 3.23
C LYS A 123 -9.93 -6.35 2.42
N GLY A 124 -9.25 -7.27 3.07
CA GLY A 124 -8.25 -8.11 2.44
C GLY A 124 -8.05 -9.42 3.16
N THR A 125 -7.27 -10.29 2.55
CA THR A 125 -6.89 -11.59 3.11
C THR A 125 -5.40 -11.75 2.95
N ASP A 126 -4.75 -12.27 3.97
CA ASP A 126 -3.30 -12.46 4.04
C ASP A 126 -2.54 -11.14 3.84
N ILE A 127 -1.38 -11.19 3.20
CA ILE A 127 -0.62 -9.98 2.89
C ILE A 127 -1.20 -9.36 1.63
N CYS A 128 -1.92 -8.27 1.78
CA CYS A 128 -2.55 -7.56 0.69
C CYS A 128 -2.39 -6.05 0.86
N SER A 129 -2.60 -5.31 -0.20
CA SER A 129 -2.45 -3.86 -0.19
C SER A 129 -3.38 -3.18 -1.18
N ASP A 130 -3.60 -1.89 -0.94
CA ASP A 130 -4.28 -1.00 -1.86
C ASP A 130 -3.62 0.38 -1.89
N VAL A 131 -3.87 1.13 -2.93
CA VAL A 131 -3.45 2.52 -3.08
C VAL A 131 -4.70 3.33 -3.39
N LEU A 132 -4.99 4.33 -2.54
CA LEU A 132 -6.05 5.30 -2.78
C LEU A 132 -5.47 6.54 -3.44
N GLU A 133 -6.07 6.99 -4.54
CA GLU A 133 -5.60 8.12 -5.36
C GLU A 133 -6.71 8.90 -6.03
#